data_e6580fa596e7d4e4c4dc4a4d75c756b5
#
_entry.id   e6580fa596e7d4e4c4dc4a4d75c756b5
#
_cell.length_a   1.000
_cell.length_b   1.000
_cell.length_c   1.000
_cell.angle_alpha   90.00
_cell.angle_beta   90.00
_cell.angle_gamma   90.00
#
_symmetry.space_group_name_H-M   'P 1'
#
loop_
_entity.id
_entity.type
_entity.pdbx_description
1 polymer ?
#
loop_
_entity_poly.entity_id
_entity_poly.type
_entity_poly.pdbx_seq_one_letter_code
_entity_poly.pdbx_strand_id
1 'polypeptide(L)'
;MTNLLEKSLLLGFSIILLAIFTSILIPFLNEINVFNNREKEDLDSYTDFFYEIDSAVLYVINNPDEYYQKDIKYPSNLNITFIESFVIFEFVYKEDIFNKVLVYNTSFLSCYYYDITPQIYLLNVSYTLSYLKVDFINLH
;
A
#
# COMPACT_ATOMS: atom_id res chain seq x y z
N MET A 1 -0.05 -11.70 -64.86
CA MET A 1 0.55 -10.46 -64.31
C MET A 1 -0.34 -9.80 -63.24
N THR A 2 -1.64 -9.75 -63.40
CA THR A 2 -2.58 -9.20 -62.40
C THR A 2 -2.45 -9.78 -61.01
N ASN A 3 -2.20 -11.07 -60.91
CA ASN A 3 -2.12 -11.80 -59.63
C ASN A 3 -0.91 -11.41 -58.74
N LEU A 4 0.18 -10.90 -59.32
CA LEU A 4 1.40 -10.49 -58.59
C LEU A 4 1.27 -9.08 -58.03
N LEU A 5 0.65 -8.19 -58.79
CA LEU A 5 0.33 -6.84 -58.36
C LEU A 5 -0.71 -6.80 -57.23
N GLU A 6 -1.72 -7.64 -57.35
CA GLU A 6 -2.78 -7.74 -56.35
C GLU A 6 -2.24 -8.29 -55.00
N LYS A 7 -1.38 -9.33 -55.06
CA LYS A 7 -0.71 -9.86 -53.84
C LYS A 7 0.22 -8.84 -53.20
N SER A 8 0.98 -8.07 -54.00
CA SER A 8 1.88 -7.03 -53.52
C SER A 8 1.10 -5.88 -52.86
N LEU A 9 -0.03 -5.48 -53.43
CA LEU A 9 -0.91 -4.44 -52.87
C LEU A 9 -1.54 -4.89 -51.56
N LEU A 10 -2.03 -6.14 -51.48
CA LEU A 10 -2.55 -6.76 -50.27
C LEU A 10 -1.50 -6.82 -49.16
N LEU A 11 -0.26 -7.20 -49.47
CA LEU A 11 0.84 -7.26 -48.54
C LEU A 11 1.20 -5.88 -48.02
N GLY A 12 1.30 -4.86 -48.88
CA GLY A 12 1.53 -3.49 -48.49
C GLY A 12 0.45 -2.92 -47.58
N PHE A 13 -0.80 -3.17 -47.92
CA PHE A 13 -1.93 -2.76 -47.07
C PHE A 13 -1.94 -3.43 -45.70
N SER A 14 -1.60 -4.72 -45.64
CA SER A 14 -1.51 -5.47 -44.38
C SER A 14 -0.39 -4.92 -43.49
N ILE A 15 0.76 -4.53 -44.03
CA ILE A 15 1.86 -3.92 -43.28
C ILE A 15 1.44 -2.56 -42.71
N ILE A 16 0.74 -1.74 -43.51
CA ILE A 16 0.25 -0.44 -43.05
C ILE A 16 -0.76 -0.60 -41.90
N LEU A 17 -1.71 -1.53 -42.05
CA LEU A 17 -2.69 -1.83 -40.99
C LEU A 17 -2.00 -2.32 -39.71
N LEU A 18 -1.00 -3.19 -39.83
CA LEU A 18 -0.23 -3.67 -38.70
C LEU A 18 0.53 -2.52 -38.01
N ALA A 19 1.14 -1.63 -38.77
CA ALA A 19 1.84 -0.47 -38.23
C ALA A 19 0.90 0.48 -37.49
N ILE A 20 -0.29 0.74 -38.02
CA ILE A 20 -1.32 1.56 -37.35
C ILE A 20 -1.79 0.89 -36.07
N PHE A 21 -2.09 -0.41 -36.13
CA PHE A 21 -2.53 -1.18 -34.99
C PHE A 21 -1.50 -1.20 -33.86
N THR A 22 -0.22 -1.46 -34.17
CA THR A 22 0.85 -1.46 -33.18
C THR A 22 1.11 -0.07 -32.61
N SER A 23 0.97 1.00 -33.40
CA SER A 23 1.15 2.38 -32.92
C SER A 23 0.08 2.80 -31.88
N ILE A 24 -1.08 2.20 -31.93
CA ILE A 24 -2.18 2.42 -30.96
C ILE A 24 -2.03 1.48 -29.77
N LEU A 25 -1.70 0.22 -30.01
CA LEU A 25 -1.64 -0.82 -28.99
C LEU A 25 -0.51 -0.61 -28.00
N ILE A 26 0.68 -0.21 -28.45
CA ILE A 26 1.86 -0.04 -27.59
C ILE A 26 1.63 1.04 -26.51
N PRO A 27 1.18 2.27 -26.83
CA PRO A 27 0.86 3.27 -25.82
C PRO A 27 -0.19 2.79 -24.81
N PHE A 28 -1.25 2.13 -25.30
CA PHE A 28 -2.31 1.59 -24.45
C PHE A 28 -1.80 0.53 -23.47
N LEU A 29 -0.95 -0.41 -23.92
CA LEU A 29 -0.33 -1.39 -23.02
C LEU A 29 0.61 -0.75 -21.99
N ASN A 30 1.34 0.30 -22.39
CA ASN A 30 2.19 1.04 -21.48
C ASN A 30 1.37 1.76 -20.40
N GLU A 31 0.24 2.36 -20.77
CA GLU A 31 -0.66 3.02 -19.83
C GLU A 31 -1.24 2.04 -18.81
N ILE A 32 -1.67 0.86 -19.26
CA ILE A 32 -2.13 -0.22 -18.37
C ILE A 32 -1.01 -0.67 -17.42
N ASN A 33 0.22 -0.84 -17.90
CA ASN A 33 1.34 -1.26 -17.08
C ASN A 33 1.70 -0.22 -16.01
N VAL A 34 1.70 1.07 -16.38
CA VAL A 34 1.96 2.17 -15.43
C VAL A 34 0.86 2.24 -14.37
N PHE A 35 -0.40 2.06 -14.77
CA PHE A 35 -1.54 2.03 -13.86
C PHE A 35 -1.43 0.86 -12.87
N ASN A 36 -1.19 -0.36 -13.35
CA ASN A 36 -1.05 -1.55 -12.51
C ASN A 36 0.14 -1.45 -11.53
N ASN A 37 1.25 -0.86 -11.96
CA ASN A 37 2.42 -0.70 -11.09
C ASN A 37 2.16 0.32 -9.96
N ARG A 38 1.50 1.45 -10.24
CA ARG A 38 1.12 2.42 -9.21
C ARG A 38 0.18 1.82 -8.17
N GLU A 39 -0.83 1.08 -8.63
CA GLU A 39 -1.77 0.40 -7.73
C GLU A 39 -1.08 -0.62 -6.84
N LYS A 40 -0.11 -1.34 -7.38
CA LYS A 40 0.67 -2.29 -6.60
C LYS A 40 1.54 -1.60 -5.55
N GLU A 41 2.20 -0.50 -5.89
CA GLU A 41 3.01 0.28 -4.95
C GLU A 41 2.17 0.82 -3.78
N ASP A 42 0.96 1.30 -4.05
CA ASP A 42 0.06 1.79 -2.99
C ASP A 42 -0.35 0.65 -2.05
N LEU A 43 -0.75 -0.50 -2.58
CA LEU A 43 -1.15 -1.66 -1.78
C LEU A 43 0.02 -2.25 -1.00
N ASP A 44 1.21 -2.32 -1.60
CA ASP A 44 2.43 -2.78 -0.96
C ASP A 44 2.80 -1.86 0.22
N SER A 45 2.64 -0.52 0.06
CA SER A 45 2.88 0.46 1.13
C SER A 45 1.99 0.24 2.36
N TYR A 46 0.70 -0.06 2.18
CA TYR A 46 -0.19 -0.42 3.29
C TYR A 46 0.22 -1.74 3.94
N THR A 47 0.55 -2.74 3.13
CA THR A 47 0.92 -4.07 3.60
C THR A 47 2.21 -4.02 4.43
N ASP A 48 3.22 -3.31 3.96
CA ASP A 48 4.49 -3.12 4.67
C ASP A 48 4.28 -2.39 5.99
N PHE A 49 3.43 -1.35 5.98
CA PHE A 49 3.09 -0.61 7.18
C PHE A 49 2.37 -1.48 8.22
N PHE A 50 1.40 -2.29 7.81
CA PHE A 50 0.69 -3.20 8.72
C PHE A 50 1.64 -4.25 9.32
N TYR A 51 2.54 -4.79 8.50
CA TYR A 51 3.55 -5.74 8.96
C TYR A 51 4.50 -5.10 9.98
N GLU A 52 4.89 -3.85 9.78
CA GLU A 52 5.76 -3.13 10.69
C GLU A 52 5.09 -2.87 12.05
N ILE A 53 3.81 -2.45 12.04
CA ILE A 53 3.03 -2.29 13.28
C ILE A 53 2.88 -3.63 14.02
N ASP A 54 2.54 -4.69 13.29
CA ASP A 54 2.41 -6.04 13.87
C ASP A 54 3.72 -6.51 14.51
N SER A 55 4.83 -6.35 13.80
CA SER A 55 6.16 -6.72 14.27
C SER A 55 6.56 -5.93 15.53
N ALA A 56 6.29 -4.63 15.55
CA ALA A 56 6.59 -3.75 16.69
C ALA A 56 5.79 -4.16 17.94
N VAL A 57 4.50 -4.42 17.76
CA VAL A 57 3.60 -4.84 18.83
C VAL A 57 4.02 -6.21 19.38
N LEU A 58 4.26 -7.18 18.51
CA LEU A 58 4.69 -8.53 18.91
C LEU A 58 6.05 -8.51 19.60
N TYR A 59 6.99 -7.67 19.15
CA TYR A 59 8.27 -7.50 19.81
C TYR A 59 8.11 -7.08 21.27
N VAL A 60 7.31 -6.05 21.55
CA VAL A 60 7.10 -5.53 22.91
C VAL A 60 6.27 -6.51 23.76
N ILE A 61 5.32 -7.24 23.18
CA ILE A 61 4.58 -8.29 23.89
C ILE A 61 5.53 -9.38 24.38
N ASN A 62 6.51 -9.78 23.55
CA ASN A 62 7.48 -10.80 23.90
C ASN A 62 8.62 -10.30 24.80
N ASN A 63 8.82 -8.97 24.87
CA ASN A 63 9.86 -8.30 25.65
C ASN A 63 9.26 -7.14 26.45
N PRO A 64 8.45 -7.39 27.49
CA PRO A 64 7.63 -6.36 28.14
C PRO A 64 8.41 -5.29 28.87
N ASP A 65 9.68 -5.50 29.18
CA ASP A 65 10.56 -4.52 29.80
C ASP A 65 11.31 -3.64 28.76
N GLU A 66 11.10 -3.90 27.48
CA GLU A 66 11.71 -3.16 26.38
C GLU A 66 10.69 -2.28 25.65
N TYR A 67 11.20 -1.39 24.83
CA TYR A 67 10.41 -0.59 23.90
C TYR A 67 10.89 -0.85 22.47
N TYR A 68 10.00 -0.60 21.51
CA TYR A 68 10.33 -0.63 20.10
C TYR A 68 10.28 0.78 19.52
N GLN A 69 11.33 1.16 18.80
CA GLN A 69 11.39 2.45 18.11
C GLN A 69 11.95 2.26 16.70
N LYS A 70 11.25 2.81 15.70
CA LYS A 70 11.68 2.80 14.32
C LYS A 70 11.02 3.92 13.52
N ASP A 71 11.77 4.50 12.60
CA ASP A 71 11.22 5.44 11.62
C ASP A 71 10.34 4.65 10.63
N ILE A 72 9.10 5.09 10.49
CA ILE A 72 8.10 4.48 9.62
C ILE A 72 7.43 5.53 8.76
N LYS A 73 7.25 5.24 7.48
CA LYS A 73 6.49 6.10 6.58
C LYS A 73 5.01 5.84 6.74
N TYR A 74 4.27 6.82 7.24
CA TYR A 74 2.82 6.72 7.38
C TYR A 74 2.15 6.85 6.01
N PRO A 75 1.31 5.89 5.58
CA PRO A 75 0.62 5.93 4.30
C PRO A 75 -0.43 7.05 4.24
N SER A 76 -0.77 7.50 3.05
CA SER A 76 -1.91 8.40 2.84
C SER A 76 -3.25 7.66 3.06
N ASN A 77 -4.29 8.38 3.43
CA ASN A 77 -5.66 7.86 3.56
C ASN A 77 -5.79 6.62 4.46
N LEU A 78 -4.99 6.57 5.52
CA LEU A 78 -5.02 5.51 6.52
C LEU A 78 -5.42 6.08 7.87
N ASN A 79 -6.44 5.49 8.48
CA ASN A 79 -6.83 5.71 9.87
C ASN A 79 -6.50 4.47 10.70
N ILE A 80 -6.05 4.66 11.94
CA ILE A 80 -5.71 3.56 12.84
C ILE A 80 -6.41 3.79 14.18
N THR A 81 -7.01 2.73 14.68
CA THR A 81 -7.60 2.68 16.01
C THR A 81 -6.95 1.57 16.81
N PHE A 82 -6.43 1.90 17.98
CA PHE A 82 -5.99 0.95 19.00
C PHE A 82 -7.04 0.96 20.11
N ILE A 83 -7.68 -0.15 20.35
CA ILE A 83 -8.73 -0.27 21.37
C ILE A 83 -8.79 -1.69 21.94
N GLU A 84 -8.82 -1.83 23.25
CA GLU A 84 -8.81 -3.13 23.93
C GLU A 84 -7.66 -4.02 23.41
N SER A 85 -7.97 -5.13 22.77
CA SER A 85 -7.00 -6.07 22.16
C SER A 85 -6.93 -5.97 20.63
N PHE A 86 -7.49 -4.91 20.06
CA PHE A 86 -7.62 -4.76 18.62
C PHE A 86 -6.80 -3.59 18.08
N VAL A 87 -6.23 -3.80 16.91
CA VAL A 87 -5.72 -2.73 16.04
C VAL A 87 -6.53 -2.75 14.75
N ILE A 88 -7.23 -1.68 14.47
CA ILE A 88 -8.12 -1.55 13.32
C ILE A 88 -7.49 -0.53 12.37
N PHE A 89 -7.19 -0.96 11.16
CA PHE A 89 -6.76 -0.12 10.06
C PHE A 89 -7.93 0.10 9.12
N GLU A 90 -8.28 1.36 8.88
CA GLU A 90 -9.24 1.76 7.86
C GLU A 90 -8.50 2.55 6.78
N PHE A 91 -8.57 2.13 5.54
CA PHE A 91 -7.87 2.78 4.43
C PHE A 91 -8.73 2.81 3.16
N VAL A 92 -8.49 3.81 2.34
CA VAL A 92 -9.19 3.99 1.06
C VAL A 92 -8.28 3.49 -0.07
N TYR A 93 -8.80 2.55 -0.83
CA TYR A 93 -8.14 2.02 -2.02
C TYR A 93 -9.15 1.91 -3.17
N LYS A 94 -8.87 2.49 -4.31
CA LYS A 94 -9.77 2.54 -5.50
C LYS A 94 -11.18 3.05 -5.18
N GLU A 95 -11.26 4.13 -4.41
CA GLU A 95 -12.52 4.74 -3.97
C GLU A 95 -13.36 3.89 -2.98
N ASP A 96 -12.93 2.67 -2.69
CA ASP A 96 -13.55 1.80 -1.70
C ASP A 96 -12.85 1.90 -0.34
N ILE A 97 -13.62 1.73 0.74
CA ILE A 97 -13.11 1.72 2.11
C ILE A 97 -12.88 0.26 2.52
N PHE A 98 -11.65 -0.02 2.95
CA PHE A 98 -11.25 -1.33 3.45
C PHE A 98 -10.87 -1.26 4.92
N ASN A 99 -11.16 -2.34 5.64
CA ASN A 99 -10.78 -2.51 7.03
C ASN A 99 -9.92 -3.75 7.21
N LYS A 100 -8.81 -3.61 7.94
CA LYS A 100 -8.01 -4.73 8.41
C LYS A 100 -7.95 -4.69 9.93
N VAL A 101 -8.20 -5.82 10.57
CA VAL A 101 -8.18 -5.95 12.02
C VAL A 101 -7.10 -6.94 12.43
N LEU A 102 -6.22 -6.53 13.35
CA LEU A 102 -5.30 -7.41 14.06
C LEU A 102 -5.78 -7.58 15.51
N VAL A 103 -5.62 -8.78 16.03
CA VAL A 103 -6.07 -9.14 17.39
C VAL A 103 -4.88 -9.65 18.18
N TYR A 104 -4.70 -9.14 19.39
CA TYR A 104 -3.58 -9.48 20.25
C TYR A 104 -4.07 -10.01 21.61
N ASN A 105 -3.19 -10.71 22.30
CA ASN A 105 -3.47 -11.20 23.67
C ASN A 105 -2.98 -10.17 24.72
N THR A 106 -3.18 -8.88 24.44
CA THR A 106 -2.83 -7.79 25.35
C THR A 106 -3.81 -6.63 25.14
N SER A 107 -3.89 -5.73 26.12
CA SER A 107 -4.74 -4.56 26.00
C SER A 107 -3.93 -3.32 25.64
N PHE A 108 -4.44 -2.55 24.69
CA PHE A 108 -3.88 -1.27 24.30
C PHE A 108 -4.43 -0.13 25.16
N LEU A 109 -3.60 0.88 25.39
CA LEU A 109 -4.08 2.19 25.78
C LEU A 109 -4.81 2.78 24.55
N SER A 110 -6.14 2.99 24.67
CA SER A 110 -6.96 3.43 23.55
C SER A 110 -6.44 4.72 22.93
N CYS A 111 -6.13 4.69 21.66
CA CYS A 111 -5.73 5.87 20.88
C CYS A 111 -6.23 5.76 19.44
N TYR A 112 -6.39 6.94 18.82
CA TYR A 112 -7.01 7.09 17.51
C TYR A 112 -6.14 8.01 16.67
N TYR A 113 -5.78 7.54 15.48
CA TYR A 113 -4.97 8.26 14.50
C TYR A 113 -5.78 8.43 13.23
N TYR A 114 -6.37 9.62 13.06
CA TYR A 114 -7.20 9.98 11.90
C TYR A 114 -6.58 11.17 11.17
N ASP A 115 -6.68 11.16 9.85
CA ASP A 115 -6.23 12.25 8.96
C ASP A 115 -4.77 12.68 9.21
N ILE A 116 -3.92 11.72 9.53
CA ILE A 116 -2.50 12.00 9.75
C ILE A 116 -1.82 12.29 8.42
N THR A 117 -1.01 13.34 8.40
CA THR A 117 -0.22 13.71 7.22
C THR A 117 0.74 12.58 6.84
N PRO A 118 0.77 12.14 5.56
CA PRO A 118 1.67 11.09 5.12
C PRO A 118 3.12 11.60 5.10
N GLN A 119 3.87 11.21 6.12
CA GLN A 119 5.29 11.54 6.30
C GLN A 119 5.99 10.48 7.15
N ILE A 120 7.27 10.68 7.44
CA ILE A 120 8.02 9.79 8.32
C ILE A 120 7.77 10.19 9.77
N TYR A 121 7.37 9.21 10.58
CA TYR A 121 7.19 9.31 12.02
C TYR A 121 8.10 8.32 12.73
N LEU A 122 8.50 8.63 13.94
CA LEU A 122 9.06 7.66 14.85
C LEU A 122 7.91 6.85 15.45
N LEU A 123 7.78 5.60 15.05
CA LEU A 123 6.91 4.63 15.71
C LEU A 123 7.54 4.29 17.06
N ASN A 124 6.81 4.46 18.12
CA ASN A 124 7.22 4.08 19.48
C ASN A 124 6.15 3.19 20.10
N VAL A 125 6.54 1.97 20.45
CA VAL A 125 5.68 1.01 21.13
C VAL A 125 6.30 0.62 22.45
N SER A 126 5.54 0.72 23.53
CA SER A 126 6.02 0.42 24.89
C SER A 126 4.86 0.04 25.82
N TYR A 127 5.16 -0.65 26.91
CA TYR A 127 4.20 -0.81 28.00
C TYR A 127 4.14 0.43 28.88
N THR A 128 2.92 0.81 29.24
CA THR A 128 2.64 1.83 30.25
C THR A 128 1.71 1.20 31.30
N LEU A 129 2.24 0.87 32.47
CA LEU A 129 1.57 0.09 33.49
C LEU A 129 1.19 -1.31 32.95
N SER A 130 -0.10 -1.53 32.66
CA SER A 130 -0.62 -2.81 32.16
C SER A 130 -1.09 -2.73 30.71
N TYR A 131 -0.90 -1.60 30.05
CA TYR A 131 -1.38 -1.35 28.67
C TYR A 131 -0.23 -1.12 27.72
N LEU A 132 -0.40 -1.60 26.51
CA LEU A 132 0.51 -1.34 25.41
C LEU A 132 0.17 0.02 24.79
N LYS A 133 1.13 0.91 24.75
CA LYS A 133 1.01 2.23 24.15
C LYS A 133 1.72 2.26 22.82
N VAL A 134 1.06 2.80 21.80
CA VAL A 134 1.62 3.01 20.46
C VAL A 134 1.54 4.49 20.15
N ASP A 135 2.67 5.10 19.81
CA ASP A 135 2.77 6.52 19.47
C ASP A 135 3.43 6.69 18.09
N PHE A 136 2.91 7.63 17.31
CA PHE A 136 3.57 8.16 16.11
C PHE A 136 4.09 9.56 16.43
N ILE A 137 5.39 9.67 16.65
CA ILE A 137 6.04 10.91 17.09
C ILE A 137 6.56 11.64 15.85
N ASN A 138 6.15 12.88 15.66
CA ASN A 138 6.67 13.72 14.60
C ASN A 138 8.13 14.07 14.89
N LEU A 139 9.01 13.91 13.90
CA LEU A 139 10.45 14.16 14.01
C LEU A 139 10.83 15.64 13.74
N HIS A 140 9.84 16.54 13.60
CA HIS A 140 10.06 17.98 13.38
C HIS A 140 9.67 18.82 14.58
#